data_2677655fe38c21c6287c78160f6b390c
#
_entry.id   2677655fe38c21c6287c78160f6b390c
#
_cell.length_a   1.000
_cell.length_b   1.000
_cell.length_c   1.000
_cell.angle_alpha   90.00
_cell.angle_beta   90.00
_cell.angle_gamma   90.00
#
_symmetry.space_group_name_H-M   'P 1'
#
loop_
_entity.id
_entity.type
_entity.pdbx_description
1 polymer ?
#
loop_
_entity_poly.entity_id
_entity_poly.type
_entity_poly.pdbx_seq_one_letter_code
_entity_poly.pdbx_strand_id
1 'polypeptide(L)'
;MTVRFAILGAGRIGQVHALAVASTPAATLVAIADPVGAAAQSVADKYGCDIRTIEEIRLSDDVDAVAICTPTDTHADLIEQFARAGKAVFCEKPVDLDLDRVKDCIKLVEQEKATLMVGFQRRFDPDFMALKKTIDDGVIGDVEMVTLTSRDPGAPPADYIKRSGGIFRDMTIHDFDVARWLLGEEVATVQAAASVLTDPAIKALGDYDS
;
A
#
# COMPACT_ATOMS: atom_id res chain seq x y z
N MET A 1 -18.44 17.29 4.47
CA MET A 1 -17.22 17.86 3.85
C MET A 1 -16.64 16.76 2.97
N THR A 2 -16.34 17.01 1.72
CA THR A 2 -15.80 16.02 0.78
C THR A 2 -14.28 16.15 0.76
N VAL A 3 -13.54 15.05 0.90
CA VAL A 3 -12.07 15.04 0.88
C VAL A 3 -11.60 15.05 -0.59
N ARG A 4 -10.73 16.00 -0.93
CA ARG A 4 -10.19 16.18 -2.27
C ARG A 4 -8.87 15.42 -2.40
N PHE A 5 -8.90 14.36 -3.21
CA PHE A 5 -7.76 13.46 -3.41
C PHE A 5 -6.98 13.78 -4.69
N ALA A 6 -5.67 13.66 -4.61
CA ALA A 6 -4.84 13.45 -5.79
C ALA A 6 -4.18 12.06 -5.73
N ILE A 7 -3.98 11.43 -6.89
CA ILE A 7 -3.31 10.13 -7.00
C ILE A 7 -1.94 10.31 -7.64
N LEU A 8 -0.93 9.72 -7.05
CA LEU A 8 0.43 9.69 -7.54
C LEU A 8 0.72 8.28 -8.08
N GLY A 9 0.86 8.17 -9.39
CA GLY A 9 0.99 6.91 -10.12
C GLY A 9 -0.33 6.46 -10.76
N ALA A 10 -0.38 6.33 -12.08
CA ALA A 10 -1.52 5.90 -12.88
C ALA A 10 -1.41 4.44 -13.37
N GLY A 11 -0.54 3.65 -12.76
CA GLY A 11 -0.39 2.22 -13.02
C GLY A 11 -1.61 1.41 -12.57
N ARG A 12 -1.49 0.07 -12.59
CA ARG A 12 -2.59 -0.83 -12.22
C ARG A 12 -3.22 -0.48 -10.88
N ILE A 13 -2.41 -0.27 -9.83
CA ILE A 13 -2.94 0.02 -8.49
C ILE A 13 -3.50 1.44 -8.38
N GLY A 14 -2.89 2.42 -9.06
CA GLY A 14 -3.41 3.79 -9.11
C GLY A 14 -4.79 3.87 -9.76
N GLN A 15 -5.06 3.06 -10.79
CA GLN A 15 -6.40 2.96 -11.40
C GLN A 15 -7.43 2.35 -10.45
N VAL A 16 -7.03 1.38 -9.60
CA VAL A 16 -7.90 0.81 -8.55
C VAL A 16 -8.27 1.89 -7.54
N HIS A 17 -7.29 2.66 -7.07
CA HIS A 17 -7.55 3.75 -6.12
C HIS A 17 -8.33 4.91 -6.75
N ALA A 18 -8.10 5.22 -8.03
CA ALA A 18 -8.91 6.22 -8.75
C ALA A 18 -10.39 5.82 -8.79
N LEU A 19 -10.67 4.54 -9.08
CA LEU A 19 -12.03 4.01 -9.02
C LEU A 19 -12.60 4.08 -7.60
N ALA A 20 -11.85 3.70 -6.60
CA ALA A 20 -12.28 3.72 -5.20
C ALA A 20 -12.63 5.14 -4.74
N VAL A 21 -11.77 6.12 -5.01
CA VAL A 21 -12.02 7.53 -4.70
C VAL A 21 -13.27 8.05 -5.44
N ALA A 22 -13.35 7.81 -6.76
CA ALA A 22 -14.49 8.26 -7.58
C ALA A 22 -15.82 7.60 -7.18
N SER A 23 -15.77 6.40 -6.59
CA SER A 23 -16.97 5.67 -6.13
C SER A 23 -17.36 6.02 -4.69
N THR A 24 -16.57 6.82 -3.98
CA THR A 24 -16.82 7.16 -2.58
C THR A 24 -17.51 8.52 -2.47
N PRO A 25 -18.76 8.63 -1.97
CA PRO A 25 -19.51 9.90 -1.93
C PRO A 25 -18.84 10.99 -1.11
N ALA A 26 -17.97 10.62 -0.14
CA ALA A 26 -17.23 11.55 0.71
C ALA A 26 -15.86 11.95 0.14
N ALA A 27 -15.53 11.53 -1.09
CA ALA A 27 -14.26 11.84 -1.74
C ALA A 27 -14.46 12.39 -3.15
N THR A 28 -13.49 13.14 -3.63
CA THR A 28 -13.42 13.64 -5.02
C THR A 28 -11.99 13.49 -5.52
N LEU A 29 -11.83 12.90 -6.69
CA LEU A 29 -10.53 12.86 -7.38
C LEU A 29 -10.34 14.17 -8.12
N VAL A 30 -9.38 14.99 -7.70
CA VAL A 30 -9.13 16.31 -8.30
C VAL A 30 -7.90 16.32 -9.20
N ALA A 31 -6.92 15.45 -8.94
CA ALA A 31 -5.71 15.40 -9.77
C ALA A 31 -5.09 14.01 -9.84
N ILE A 32 -4.33 13.77 -10.92
CA ILE A 32 -3.49 12.61 -11.15
C ILE A 32 -2.09 13.06 -11.56
N ALA A 33 -1.04 12.42 -11.06
CA ALA A 33 0.33 12.59 -11.50
C ALA A 33 0.94 11.26 -11.92
N ASP A 34 1.51 11.19 -13.11
CA ASP A 34 2.28 10.03 -13.59
C ASP A 34 3.31 10.51 -14.64
N PRO A 35 4.55 10.01 -14.60
CA PRO A 35 5.55 10.34 -15.62
C PRO A 35 5.17 9.84 -17.02
N VAL A 36 4.30 8.83 -17.11
CA VAL A 36 3.76 8.33 -18.38
C VAL A 36 2.47 9.10 -18.72
N GLY A 37 2.59 10.15 -19.52
CA GLY A 37 1.47 11.04 -19.83
C GLY A 37 0.20 10.34 -20.34
N ALA A 38 0.34 9.27 -21.14
CA ALA A 38 -0.80 8.49 -21.63
C ALA A 38 -1.55 7.76 -20.49
N ALA A 39 -0.85 7.31 -19.45
CA ALA A 39 -1.46 6.67 -18.29
C ALA A 39 -2.24 7.70 -17.45
N ALA A 40 -1.64 8.87 -17.20
CA ALA A 40 -2.32 9.97 -16.53
C ALA A 40 -3.57 10.43 -17.31
N GLN A 41 -3.45 10.57 -18.64
CA GLN A 41 -4.57 10.99 -19.49
C GLN A 41 -5.75 10.01 -19.44
N SER A 42 -5.46 8.71 -19.43
CA SER A 42 -6.51 7.68 -19.32
C SER A 42 -7.34 7.80 -18.04
N VAL A 43 -6.69 8.15 -16.91
CA VAL A 43 -7.37 8.37 -15.63
C VAL A 43 -8.13 9.70 -15.65
N ALA A 44 -7.51 10.77 -16.16
CA ALA A 44 -8.10 12.09 -16.25
C ALA A 44 -9.38 12.09 -17.11
N ASP A 45 -9.33 11.46 -18.29
CA ASP A 45 -10.50 11.34 -19.20
C ASP A 45 -11.64 10.55 -18.55
N LYS A 46 -11.30 9.50 -17.79
CA LYS A 46 -12.28 8.62 -17.19
C LYS A 46 -13.00 9.25 -15.99
N TYR A 47 -12.31 10.03 -15.20
CA TYR A 47 -12.83 10.53 -13.92
C TYR A 47 -12.98 12.07 -13.87
N GLY A 48 -12.56 12.78 -14.91
CA GLY A 48 -12.70 14.24 -15.00
C GLY A 48 -11.79 15.00 -14.04
N CYS A 49 -10.57 14.49 -13.77
CA CYS A 49 -9.60 15.15 -12.92
C CYS A 49 -8.46 15.79 -13.75
N ASP A 50 -7.72 16.70 -13.12
CA ASP A 50 -6.59 17.36 -13.76
C ASP A 50 -5.35 16.47 -13.81
N ILE A 51 -4.53 16.63 -14.84
CA ILE A 51 -3.16 16.09 -14.85
C ILE A 51 -2.25 17.17 -14.28
N ARG A 52 -1.55 16.85 -13.19
CA ARG A 52 -0.63 17.77 -12.52
C ARG A 52 0.68 17.07 -12.21
N THR A 53 1.75 17.84 -12.04
CA THR A 53 3.02 17.37 -11.48
C THR A 53 2.87 17.11 -9.97
N ILE A 54 3.75 16.30 -9.39
CA ILE A 54 3.81 16.06 -7.94
C ILE A 54 3.98 17.39 -7.19
N GLU A 55 4.81 18.29 -7.72
CA GLU A 55 5.07 19.59 -7.10
C GLU A 55 3.82 20.50 -7.11
N GLU A 56 3.09 20.55 -8.22
CA GLU A 56 1.82 21.29 -8.28
C GLU A 56 0.81 20.74 -7.29
N ILE A 57 0.68 19.41 -7.17
CA ILE A 57 -0.20 18.77 -6.18
C ILE A 57 0.23 19.12 -4.76
N ARG A 58 1.53 19.08 -4.48
CA ARG A 58 2.10 19.37 -3.17
C ARG A 58 1.79 20.80 -2.70
N LEU A 59 1.86 21.75 -3.61
CA LEU A 59 1.65 23.18 -3.34
C LEU A 59 0.18 23.63 -3.42
N SER A 60 -0.70 22.75 -3.87
CA SER A 60 -2.09 23.08 -4.19
C SER A 60 -2.96 23.19 -2.93
N ASP A 61 -3.81 24.20 -2.85
CA ASP A 61 -4.79 24.38 -1.78
C ASP A 61 -6.10 23.60 -2.01
N ASP A 62 -6.28 23.04 -3.21
CA ASP A 62 -7.47 22.26 -3.57
C ASP A 62 -7.28 20.74 -3.43
N VAL A 63 -6.15 20.29 -2.86
CA VAL A 63 -5.87 18.88 -2.51
C VAL A 63 -5.74 18.76 -1.00
N ASP A 64 -6.56 17.90 -0.39
CA ASP A 64 -6.55 17.61 1.05
C ASP A 64 -5.70 16.37 1.37
N ALA A 65 -5.74 15.38 0.47
CA ALA A 65 -5.09 14.10 0.65
C ALA A 65 -4.47 13.57 -0.64
N VAL A 66 -3.42 12.76 -0.50
CA VAL A 66 -2.81 12.05 -1.63
C VAL A 66 -2.84 10.55 -1.44
N ALA A 67 -3.00 9.81 -2.55
CA ALA A 67 -2.80 8.36 -2.59
C ALA A 67 -1.52 8.07 -3.39
N ILE A 68 -0.50 7.57 -2.72
CA ILE A 68 0.80 7.22 -3.30
C ILE A 68 0.72 5.78 -3.82
N CYS A 69 0.72 5.64 -5.14
CA CYS A 69 0.60 4.40 -5.90
C CYS A 69 1.79 4.23 -6.87
N THR A 70 2.87 4.92 -6.61
CA THR A 70 4.12 4.90 -7.36
C THR A 70 4.94 3.65 -7.03
N PRO A 71 6.10 3.40 -7.65
CA PRO A 71 7.00 2.34 -7.23
C PRO A 71 7.52 2.52 -5.80
N THR A 72 7.76 1.38 -5.10
CA THR A 72 8.14 1.32 -3.68
C THR A 72 9.32 2.24 -3.32
N ASP A 73 10.31 2.31 -4.18
CA ASP A 73 11.52 3.12 -4.00
C ASP A 73 11.29 4.64 -3.95
N THR A 74 10.06 5.08 -4.13
CA THR A 74 9.66 6.49 -4.04
C THR A 74 8.74 6.80 -2.85
N HIS A 75 8.21 5.77 -2.18
CA HIS A 75 7.16 5.92 -1.19
C HIS A 75 7.58 6.79 -0.01
N ALA A 76 8.69 6.44 0.66
CA ALA A 76 9.12 7.16 1.85
C ALA A 76 9.38 8.65 1.57
N ASP A 77 10.03 8.97 0.44
CA ASP A 77 10.30 10.36 0.07
C ASP A 77 9.02 11.16 -0.22
N LEU A 78 8.05 10.54 -0.88
CA LEU A 78 6.76 11.17 -1.15
C LEU A 78 5.93 11.33 0.13
N ILE A 79 5.89 10.34 1.02
CA ILE A 79 5.25 10.47 2.33
C ILE A 79 5.77 11.69 3.07
N GLU A 80 7.10 11.84 3.15
CA GLU A 80 7.73 12.95 3.84
C GLU A 80 7.40 14.30 3.20
N GLN A 81 7.44 14.39 1.87
CA GLN A 81 7.12 15.62 1.14
C GLN A 81 5.70 16.09 1.42
N PHE A 82 4.74 15.19 1.37
CA PHE A 82 3.33 15.52 1.58
C PHE A 82 2.98 15.71 3.05
N ALA A 83 3.61 14.99 3.97
CA ALA A 83 3.49 15.22 5.40
C ALA A 83 3.93 16.64 5.77
N ARG A 84 5.10 17.10 5.29
CA ARG A 84 5.57 18.48 5.48
C ARG A 84 4.68 19.53 4.83
N ALA A 85 3.98 19.18 3.77
CA ALA A 85 3.01 20.06 3.12
C ALA A 85 1.64 20.07 3.82
N GLY A 86 1.48 19.36 4.93
CA GLY A 86 0.22 19.30 5.71
C GLY A 86 -0.89 18.51 5.01
N LYS A 87 -0.57 17.66 4.03
CA LYS A 87 -1.54 16.82 3.34
C LYS A 87 -1.68 15.48 4.08
N ALA A 88 -2.91 14.94 4.11
CA ALA A 88 -3.10 13.56 4.53
C ALA A 88 -2.54 12.61 3.45
N VAL A 89 -1.94 11.51 3.89
CA VAL A 89 -1.27 10.55 2.99
C VAL A 89 -1.86 9.16 3.16
N PHE A 90 -2.35 8.60 2.07
CA PHE A 90 -2.47 7.15 1.90
C PHE A 90 -1.27 6.69 1.08
N CYS A 91 -0.58 5.65 1.51
CA CYS A 91 0.54 5.07 0.76
C CYS A 91 0.34 3.57 0.57
N GLU A 92 0.55 3.07 -0.64
CA GLU A 92 0.67 1.63 -0.86
C GLU A 92 1.83 1.03 -0.07
N LYS A 93 1.68 -0.23 0.29
CA LYS A 93 2.73 -1.00 0.95
C LYS A 93 3.82 -1.42 -0.06
N PRO A 94 5.03 -1.69 0.39
CA PRO A 94 5.63 -1.28 1.66
C PRO A 94 6.01 0.22 1.66
N VAL A 95 6.21 0.80 2.82
CA VAL A 95 6.65 2.21 2.93
C VAL A 95 8.05 2.38 2.35
N ASP A 96 8.95 1.43 2.60
CA ASP A 96 10.27 1.30 2.01
C ASP A 96 10.76 -0.15 2.15
N LEU A 97 11.82 -0.53 1.43
CA LEU A 97 12.48 -1.82 1.58
C LEU A 97 13.54 -1.81 2.68
N ASP A 98 14.02 -0.65 3.07
CA ASP A 98 14.97 -0.45 4.16
C ASP A 98 14.23 -0.10 5.46
N LEU A 99 14.45 -0.91 6.51
CA LEU A 99 13.77 -0.73 7.79
C LEU A 99 14.14 0.58 8.49
N ASP A 100 15.39 1.01 8.39
CA ASP A 100 15.82 2.25 9.05
C ASP A 100 15.22 3.46 8.31
N ARG A 101 15.12 3.40 6.98
CA ARG A 101 14.39 4.39 6.19
C ARG A 101 12.91 4.47 6.58
N VAL A 102 12.25 3.31 6.82
CA VAL A 102 10.87 3.28 7.33
C VAL A 102 10.76 3.97 8.67
N LYS A 103 11.65 3.66 9.62
CA LYS A 103 11.65 4.28 10.96
C LYS A 103 11.81 5.81 10.88
N ASP A 104 12.74 6.29 10.05
CA ASP A 104 12.97 7.72 9.88
C ASP A 104 11.75 8.41 9.26
N CYS A 105 11.13 7.80 8.27
CA CYS A 105 9.91 8.29 7.64
C CYS A 105 8.76 8.39 8.67
N ILE A 106 8.51 7.35 9.46
CA ILE A 106 7.46 7.36 10.50
C ILE A 106 7.73 8.43 11.56
N LYS A 107 8.98 8.54 12.02
CA LYS A 107 9.38 9.59 12.97
C LYS A 107 9.08 11.00 12.44
N LEU A 108 9.32 11.24 11.16
CA LEU A 108 8.99 12.52 10.53
C LEU A 108 7.47 12.72 10.48
N VAL A 109 6.70 11.73 10.08
CA VAL A 109 5.22 11.79 10.06
C VAL A 109 4.67 12.15 11.44
N GLU A 110 5.23 11.57 12.51
CA GLU A 110 4.86 11.89 13.89
C GLU A 110 5.24 13.32 14.27
N GLN A 111 6.43 13.80 13.90
CA GLN A 111 6.88 15.16 14.14
C GLN A 111 5.99 16.21 13.46
N GLU A 112 5.60 15.96 12.23
CA GLU A 112 4.69 16.81 11.45
C GLU A 112 3.22 16.65 11.87
N LYS A 113 2.90 15.67 12.73
CA LYS A 113 1.53 15.28 13.11
C LYS A 113 0.65 15.01 11.91
N ALA A 114 1.24 14.48 10.85
CA ALA A 114 0.56 14.18 9.61
C ALA A 114 -0.29 12.91 9.74
N THR A 115 -1.40 12.87 9.02
CA THR A 115 -2.19 11.64 8.88
C THR A 115 -1.56 10.76 7.83
N LEU A 116 -1.09 9.58 8.23
CA LEU A 116 -0.59 8.54 7.32
C LEU A 116 -1.39 7.26 7.48
N MET A 117 -1.84 6.70 6.37
CA MET A 117 -2.42 5.36 6.29
C MET A 117 -1.65 4.53 5.28
N VAL A 118 -1.22 3.33 5.67
CA VAL A 118 -0.55 2.37 4.78
C VAL A 118 -1.55 1.35 4.26
N GLY A 119 -1.44 0.99 2.99
CA GLY A 119 -2.39 0.17 2.23
C GLY A 119 -2.43 -1.31 2.60
N PHE A 120 -2.66 -1.64 3.86
CA PHE A 120 -2.95 -3.01 4.31
C PHE A 120 -4.44 -3.32 4.12
N GLN A 121 -4.82 -3.54 2.87
CA GLN A 121 -6.22 -3.62 2.43
C GLN A 121 -7.03 -4.74 3.07
N ARG A 122 -6.39 -5.85 3.49
CA ARG A 122 -7.10 -6.99 4.09
C ARG A 122 -7.82 -6.62 5.38
N ARG A 123 -7.36 -5.61 6.13
CA ARG A 123 -8.05 -5.09 7.32
C ARG A 123 -9.40 -4.45 7.02
N PHE A 124 -9.66 -4.12 5.75
CA PHE A 124 -10.90 -3.49 5.27
C PHE A 124 -11.72 -4.43 4.37
N ASP A 125 -11.25 -5.65 4.17
CA ASP A 125 -12.01 -6.69 3.47
C ASP A 125 -13.16 -7.19 4.36
N PRO A 126 -14.39 -7.28 3.84
CA PRO A 126 -15.56 -7.68 4.63
C PRO A 126 -15.42 -9.04 5.33
N ASP A 127 -14.80 -10.02 4.68
CA ASP A 127 -14.63 -11.37 5.24
C ASP A 127 -13.60 -11.37 6.37
N PHE A 128 -12.46 -10.68 6.19
CA PHE A 128 -11.47 -10.51 7.25
C PHE A 128 -12.02 -9.68 8.43
N MET A 129 -12.81 -8.64 8.14
CA MET A 129 -13.49 -7.86 9.19
C MET A 129 -14.49 -8.70 9.97
N ALA A 130 -15.27 -9.57 9.30
CA ALA A 130 -16.19 -10.48 9.97
C ALA A 130 -15.44 -11.51 10.83
N LEU A 131 -14.32 -12.05 10.33
CA LEU A 131 -13.46 -12.94 11.11
C LEU A 131 -12.92 -12.24 12.37
N LYS A 132 -12.35 -11.03 12.21
CA LYS A 132 -11.86 -10.24 13.35
C LYS A 132 -12.95 -9.97 14.37
N LYS A 133 -14.14 -9.57 13.92
CA LYS A 133 -15.28 -9.36 14.80
C LYS A 133 -15.68 -10.64 15.56
N THR A 134 -15.65 -11.80 14.91
CA THR A 134 -15.96 -13.09 15.56
C THR A 134 -14.97 -13.41 16.68
N ILE A 135 -13.68 -13.09 16.47
CA ILE A 135 -12.64 -13.22 17.49
C ILE A 135 -12.89 -12.24 18.64
N ASP A 136 -13.11 -10.96 18.34
CA ASP A 136 -13.26 -9.90 19.33
C ASP A 136 -14.53 -10.08 20.19
N ASP A 137 -15.59 -10.65 19.60
CA ASP A 137 -16.83 -11.02 20.32
C ASP A 137 -16.65 -12.27 21.21
N GLY A 138 -15.50 -12.93 21.17
CA GLY A 138 -15.20 -14.13 21.97
C GLY A 138 -15.97 -15.39 21.53
N VAL A 139 -16.54 -15.40 20.33
CA VAL A 139 -17.39 -16.51 19.83
C VAL A 139 -16.64 -17.84 19.78
N ILE A 140 -15.34 -17.79 19.46
CA ILE A 140 -14.47 -18.97 19.36
C ILE A 140 -13.54 -19.16 20.58
N GLY A 141 -13.68 -18.32 21.61
CA GLY A 141 -12.77 -18.29 22.75
C GLY A 141 -11.42 -17.68 22.40
N ASP A 142 -10.39 -18.02 23.17
CA ASP A 142 -9.02 -17.54 22.93
C ASP A 142 -8.43 -18.19 21.68
N VAL A 143 -7.78 -17.39 20.85
CA VAL A 143 -7.14 -17.87 19.61
C VAL A 143 -5.75 -18.41 19.94
N GLU A 144 -5.57 -19.72 19.78
CA GLU A 144 -4.29 -20.39 20.04
C GLU A 144 -3.44 -20.55 18.77
N MET A 145 -4.05 -20.60 17.59
CA MET A 145 -3.37 -20.83 16.33
C MET A 145 -4.06 -20.11 15.16
N VAL A 146 -3.28 -19.50 14.29
CA VAL A 146 -3.73 -18.95 13.01
C VAL A 146 -2.92 -19.58 11.89
N THR A 147 -3.59 -20.12 10.89
CA THR A 147 -2.96 -20.58 9.63
C THR A 147 -3.44 -19.72 8.48
N LEU A 148 -2.50 -19.12 7.77
CA LEU A 148 -2.76 -18.31 6.57
C LEU A 148 -2.18 -19.03 5.35
N THR A 149 -2.96 -19.07 4.27
CA THR A 149 -2.51 -19.60 2.98
C THR A 149 -2.75 -18.55 1.91
N SER A 150 -1.67 -18.02 1.35
CA SER A 150 -1.71 -17.05 0.26
C SER A 150 -1.09 -17.64 -0.99
N ARG A 151 -1.80 -17.54 -2.12
CA ARG A 151 -1.34 -18.07 -3.41
C ARG A 151 -1.73 -17.11 -4.49
N ASP A 152 -0.77 -16.75 -5.32
CA ASP A 152 -1.00 -16.00 -6.56
C ASP A 152 -1.14 -16.95 -7.75
N PRO A 153 -1.92 -16.60 -8.77
CA PRO A 153 -2.12 -17.45 -9.95
C PRO A 153 -0.87 -17.61 -10.83
N GLY A 154 0.15 -16.79 -10.61
CA GLY A 154 1.42 -16.86 -11.35
C GLY A 154 2.48 -15.96 -10.72
N ALA A 155 3.74 -16.23 -11.05
CA ALA A 155 4.87 -15.45 -10.58
C ALA A 155 4.83 -14.01 -11.15
N PRO A 156 5.27 -13.00 -10.39
CA PRO A 156 5.39 -11.64 -10.88
C PRO A 156 6.52 -11.54 -11.95
N PRO A 157 6.46 -10.51 -12.83
CA PRO A 157 7.52 -10.29 -13.81
C PRO A 157 8.89 -10.07 -13.15
N ALA A 158 9.96 -10.55 -13.78
CA ALA A 158 11.33 -10.48 -13.25
C ALA A 158 11.77 -9.04 -12.88
N ASP A 159 11.40 -8.04 -13.70
CA ASP A 159 11.74 -6.64 -13.41
C ASP A 159 10.97 -6.06 -12.23
N TYR A 160 9.78 -6.59 -11.96
CA TYR A 160 9.03 -6.26 -10.75
C TYR A 160 9.69 -6.86 -9.50
N ILE A 161 10.10 -8.13 -9.54
CA ILE A 161 10.79 -8.81 -8.42
C ILE A 161 12.02 -8.02 -7.96
N LYS A 162 12.81 -7.49 -8.90
CA LYS A 162 14.01 -6.68 -8.58
C LYS A 162 13.71 -5.44 -7.72
N ARG A 163 12.50 -4.92 -7.76
CA ARG A 163 12.12 -3.66 -7.12
C ARG A 163 11.12 -3.83 -5.98
N SER A 164 10.39 -4.95 -5.94
CA SER A 164 9.34 -5.19 -4.94
C SER A 164 9.87 -5.66 -3.58
N GLY A 165 11.11 -6.14 -3.53
CA GLY A 165 11.72 -6.71 -2.33
C GLY A 165 11.42 -8.20 -2.12
N GLY A 166 10.88 -8.88 -3.15
CA GLY A 166 10.62 -10.32 -3.18
C GLY A 166 9.40 -10.75 -2.40
N ILE A 167 9.16 -12.05 -2.36
CA ILE A 167 7.93 -12.66 -1.82
C ILE A 167 7.61 -12.20 -0.39
N PHE A 168 8.63 -12.02 0.46
CA PHE A 168 8.41 -11.66 1.86
C PHE A 168 7.97 -10.21 2.05
N ARG A 169 8.47 -9.27 1.25
CA ARG A 169 8.18 -7.83 1.38
C ARG A 169 7.03 -7.38 0.50
N ASP A 170 6.71 -8.14 -0.53
CA ASP A 170 5.64 -7.77 -1.46
C ASP A 170 4.34 -8.56 -1.21
N MET A 171 4.42 -9.88 -1.08
CA MET A 171 3.24 -10.75 -0.93
C MET A 171 2.94 -11.06 0.55
N THR A 172 3.88 -11.71 1.26
CA THR A 172 3.61 -12.18 2.62
C THR A 172 3.57 -11.06 3.67
N ILE A 173 3.95 -9.84 3.32
CA ILE A 173 3.73 -8.66 4.17
C ILE A 173 2.25 -8.53 4.58
N HIS A 174 1.33 -8.89 3.70
CA HIS A 174 -0.11 -8.89 3.98
C HIS A 174 -0.49 -9.96 5.00
N ASP A 175 0.17 -11.12 4.96
CA ASP A 175 -0.07 -12.22 5.90
C ASP A 175 0.47 -11.88 7.29
N PHE A 176 1.65 -11.24 7.35
CA PHE A 176 2.21 -10.75 8.61
C PHE A 176 1.32 -9.70 9.25
N ASP A 177 0.80 -8.78 8.48
CA ASP A 177 -0.12 -7.75 8.96
C ASP A 177 -1.43 -8.36 9.49
N VAL A 178 -2.03 -9.27 8.74
CA VAL A 178 -3.28 -9.94 9.14
C VAL A 178 -3.10 -10.78 10.39
N ALA A 179 -2.00 -11.55 10.50
CA ALA A 179 -1.73 -12.37 11.68
C ALA A 179 -1.65 -11.50 12.94
N ARG A 180 -0.86 -10.42 12.91
CA ARG A 180 -0.74 -9.48 14.03
C ARG A 180 -2.08 -8.82 14.38
N TRP A 181 -2.85 -8.43 13.37
CA TRP A 181 -4.14 -7.78 13.56
C TRP A 181 -5.20 -8.73 14.14
N LEU A 182 -5.27 -9.98 13.67
CA LEU A 182 -6.22 -10.98 14.20
C LEU A 182 -5.89 -11.35 15.65
N LEU A 183 -4.62 -11.60 15.96
CA LEU A 183 -4.17 -12.00 17.28
C LEU A 183 -4.13 -10.84 18.29
N GLY A 184 -3.91 -9.61 17.81
CA GLY A 184 -3.71 -8.45 18.70
C GLY A 184 -2.39 -8.50 19.48
N GLU A 185 -1.43 -9.32 19.05
CA GLU A 185 -0.16 -9.57 19.71
C GLU A 185 1.03 -9.37 18.76
N GLU A 186 2.22 -9.13 19.34
CA GLU A 186 3.46 -8.99 18.60
C GLU A 186 4.23 -10.31 18.53
N VAL A 187 4.94 -10.52 17.41
CA VAL A 187 5.72 -11.74 17.15
C VAL A 187 6.95 -11.80 18.04
N ALA A 188 7.11 -12.89 18.80
CA ALA A 188 8.29 -13.13 19.64
C ALA A 188 9.41 -13.82 18.87
N THR A 189 9.09 -14.79 18.01
CA THR A 189 10.08 -15.55 17.23
C THR A 189 9.57 -15.82 15.83
N VAL A 190 10.46 -15.87 14.85
CA VAL A 190 10.15 -16.19 13.45
C VAL A 190 11.07 -17.29 12.96
N GLN A 191 10.51 -18.25 12.24
CA GLN A 191 11.24 -19.23 11.45
C GLN A 191 10.70 -19.21 10.02
N ALA A 192 11.58 -19.22 9.03
CA ALA A 192 11.21 -19.26 7.63
C ALA A 192 11.90 -20.42 6.91
N ALA A 193 11.18 -21.06 6.00
CA ALA A 193 11.71 -21.97 5.01
C ALA A 193 11.14 -21.55 3.66
N ALA A 194 11.95 -21.52 2.63
CA ALA A 194 11.54 -21.09 1.30
C ALA A 194 12.26 -21.88 0.20
N SER A 195 11.64 -22.02 -0.94
CA SER A 195 12.15 -22.76 -2.09
C SER A 195 11.81 -22.05 -3.39
N VAL A 196 12.48 -22.45 -4.47
CA VAL A 196 12.09 -22.09 -5.83
C VAL A 196 11.67 -23.37 -6.55
N LEU A 197 10.37 -23.53 -6.78
CA LEU A 197 9.76 -24.74 -7.30
C LEU A 197 9.15 -24.57 -8.70
N THR A 198 8.82 -23.34 -9.08
CA THR A 198 8.08 -23.06 -10.32
C THR A 198 8.96 -22.47 -11.42
N ASP A 199 9.72 -21.42 -11.14
CA ASP A 199 10.58 -20.75 -12.13
C ASP A 199 12.01 -20.56 -11.62
N PRO A 200 13.00 -21.29 -12.20
CA PRO A 200 14.40 -21.12 -11.82
C PRO A 200 14.96 -19.70 -12.00
N ALA A 201 14.34 -18.86 -12.84
CA ALA A 201 14.74 -17.47 -13.02
C ALA A 201 14.57 -16.65 -11.73
N ILE A 202 13.59 -16.99 -10.89
CA ILE A 202 13.35 -16.36 -9.58
C ILE A 202 14.55 -16.53 -8.66
N LYS A 203 15.14 -17.73 -8.65
CA LYS A 203 16.37 -18.01 -7.89
C LYS A 203 17.54 -17.12 -8.32
N ALA A 204 17.67 -16.87 -9.61
CA ALA A 204 18.72 -15.99 -10.13
C ALA A 204 18.56 -14.52 -9.71
N LEU A 205 17.33 -14.14 -9.31
CA LEU A 205 17.01 -12.81 -8.77
C LEU A 205 17.17 -12.73 -7.24
N GLY A 206 17.55 -13.83 -6.58
CA GLY A 206 17.70 -13.90 -5.13
C GLY A 206 16.37 -13.96 -4.36
N ASP A 207 15.29 -14.38 -5.01
CA ASP A 207 13.96 -14.52 -4.43
C ASP A 207 13.48 -15.97 -4.43
N TYR A 208 12.28 -16.18 -3.91
CA TYR A 208 11.61 -17.47 -3.74
C TYR A 208 10.21 -17.43 -4.37
N ASP A 209 9.64 -18.62 -4.64
CA ASP A 209 8.26 -18.75 -5.14
C ASP A 209 7.40 -19.73 -4.31
N SER A 210 7.98 -20.30 -3.23
CA SER A 210 7.30 -21.25 -2.35
C SER A 210 7.93 -21.25 -0.97
#